data_1d41401c764e62e86490af22560c735b
#
_entry.id   1d41401c764e62e86490af22560c735b
#
_cell.length_a   1.000
_cell.length_b   1.000
_cell.length_c   1.000
_cell.angle_alpha   90.00
_cell.angle_beta   90.00
_cell.angle_gamma   90.00
#
_symmetry.space_group_name_H-M   'P 1'
#
loop_
_entity.id
_entity.type
_entity.pdbx_description
1 polymer ?
#
loop_
_entity_poly.entity_id
_entity_poly.type
_entity_poly.pdbx_seq_one_letter_code
_entity_poly.pdbx_strand_id
1 'polypeptide(L)'
;RWPGSITIPFYRSIRTLLFRNPDQIGKEFKRLISVTEEENIYQESWGGRQHYLRWEAPATWQAWEEAGLTYDSTLTYADHVGFRCGVCFEYPVFNLLQRKTLKLRERPLIIMEGTMFGKEYMGLSYEESISLLRRLVEICKLFDGHFSLLWHNSSLLAKRELEIYSDVIMNI
;
A
#
# COMPACT_ATOMS: atom_id res chain seq x y z
N ARG A 1 9.00 17.28 13.88
CA ARG A 1 8.54 17.00 12.50
C ARG A 1 8.65 15.50 12.29
N TRP A 2 7.53 14.80 12.18
CA TRP A 2 7.49 13.37 11.91
C TRP A 2 8.00 13.11 10.46
N PRO A 3 9.03 12.25 10.27
CA PRO A 3 9.57 11.96 8.95
C PRO A 3 8.71 10.94 8.16
N GLY A 4 7.54 10.57 8.69
CA GLY A 4 6.66 9.59 8.07
C GLY A 4 6.24 10.01 6.68
N SER A 5 6.45 9.12 5.70
CA SER A 5 6.00 9.32 4.33
C SER A 5 4.57 8.83 4.17
N ILE A 6 3.69 9.70 3.66
CA ILE A 6 2.40 9.26 3.11
C ILE A 6 2.67 8.76 1.69
N THR A 7 2.58 7.46 1.50
CA THR A 7 2.70 6.89 0.16
C THR A 7 1.31 6.87 -0.48
N ILE A 8 1.05 7.77 -1.42
CA ILE A 8 -0.12 7.70 -2.30
C ILE A 8 0.32 6.96 -3.56
N PRO A 9 -0.01 5.67 -3.71
CA PRO A 9 0.39 4.95 -4.91
C PRO A 9 -0.41 5.45 -6.11
N PHE A 10 0.29 5.77 -7.19
CA PHE A 10 -0.34 5.98 -8.48
C PHE A 10 -0.89 4.64 -8.97
N TYR A 11 -2.22 4.51 -9.01
CA TYR A 11 -2.87 3.24 -9.27
C TYR A 11 -3.26 3.09 -10.75
N ARG A 12 -2.70 2.09 -11.42
CA ARG A 12 -3.24 1.56 -12.68
C ARG A 12 -3.52 0.07 -12.52
N SER A 13 -4.76 -0.31 -12.76
CA SER A 13 -5.25 -1.68 -12.65
C SER A 13 -4.44 -2.66 -13.52
N ILE A 14 -3.65 -3.51 -12.88
CA ILE A 14 -3.04 -4.67 -13.54
C ILE A 14 -4.04 -5.83 -13.42
N ARG A 15 -4.50 -6.36 -14.57
CA ARG A 15 -5.50 -7.43 -14.62
C ARG A 15 -4.98 -8.73 -14.00
N THR A 16 -5.72 -9.22 -13.16
CA THR A 16 -6.14 -10.50 -12.56
C THR A 16 -5.17 -11.71 -12.43
N LEU A 17 -4.13 -11.91 -13.22
CA LEU A 17 -3.26 -13.10 -13.16
C LEU A 17 -1.76 -12.79 -13.05
N LEU A 18 -1.38 -11.54 -12.88
CA LEU A 18 0.00 -11.07 -13.05
C LEU A 18 0.84 -11.07 -11.78
N PHE A 19 0.26 -11.25 -10.60
CA PHE A 19 0.95 -11.12 -9.31
C PHE A 19 2.09 -12.14 -9.07
N ARG A 20 2.21 -13.14 -9.95
CA ARG A 20 3.25 -14.17 -9.92
C ARG A 20 4.15 -14.17 -11.16
N ASN A 21 3.89 -13.31 -12.14
CA ASN A 21 4.61 -13.33 -13.41
C ASN A 21 5.56 -12.12 -13.49
N PRO A 22 6.88 -12.31 -13.27
CA PRO A 22 7.87 -11.24 -13.27
C PRO A 22 7.95 -10.53 -14.63
N ASP A 23 7.77 -11.22 -15.75
CA ASP A 23 7.84 -10.61 -17.09
C ASP A 23 6.71 -9.60 -17.30
N GLN A 24 5.51 -9.94 -16.83
CA GLN A 24 4.35 -9.03 -16.95
C GLN A 24 4.49 -7.84 -16.01
N ILE A 25 4.90 -8.09 -14.77
CA ILE A 25 5.19 -7.02 -13.80
C ILE A 25 6.29 -6.12 -14.36
N GLY A 26 7.36 -6.69 -14.93
CA GLY A 26 8.45 -5.94 -15.55
C GLY A 26 8.01 -5.10 -16.75
N LYS A 27 7.07 -5.57 -17.58
CA LYS A 27 6.50 -4.78 -18.70
C LYS A 27 5.72 -3.57 -18.18
N GLU A 28 4.87 -3.76 -17.17
CA GLU A 28 4.10 -2.66 -16.58
C GLU A 28 5.02 -1.67 -15.86
N PHE A 29 6.06 -2.15 -15.19
CA PHE A 29 7.05 -1.30 -14.56
C PHE A 29 7.83 -0.46 -15.58
N LYS A 30 8.31 -1.06 -16.67
CA LYS A 30 8.97 -0.31 -17.77
C LYS A 30 8.06 0.76 -18.36
N ARG A 31 6.78 0.47 -18.53
CA ARG A 31 5.80 1.43 -18.99
C ARG A 31 5.61 2.59 -18.00
N LEU A 32 5.58 2.29 -16.70
CA LEU A 32 5.51 3.32 -15.67
C LEU A 32 6.75 4.24 -15.74
N ILE A 33 7.94 3.67 -15.82
CA ILE A 33 9.20 4.44 -15.95
C ILE A 33 9.16 5.33 -17.19
N SER A 34 8.79 4.81 -18.37
CA SER A 34 8.69 5.62 -19.58
C SER A 34 7.78 6.84 -19.40
N VAL A 35 6.58 6.64 -18.83
CA VAL A 35 5.64 7.74 -18.59
C VAL A 35 6.18 8.77 -17.59
N THR A 36 6.84 8.31 -16.53
CA THR A 36 7.40 9.21 -15.53
C THR A 36 8.61 9.99 -16.06
N GLU A 37 9.44 9.39 -16.93
CA GLU A 37 10.52 10.08 -17.64
C GLU A 37 9.98 11.16 -18.58
N GLU A 38 8.93 10.87 -19.36
CA GLU A 38 8.25 11.84 -20.23
C GLU A 38 7.71 13.05 -19.43
N GLU A 39 7.23 12.81 -18.21
CA GLU A 39 6.70 13.86 -17.32
C GLU A 39 7.76 14.46 -16.38
N ASN A 40 9.04 14.13 -16.53
CA ASN A 40 10.15 14.58 -15.69
C ASN A 40 9.96 14.26 -14.19
N ILE A 41 9.35 13.11 -13.89
CA ILE A 41 9.16 12.60 -12.52
C ILE A 41 10.28 11.61 -12.20
N TYR A 42 11.14 11.95 -11.26
CA TYR A 42 12.25 11.12 -10.82
C TYR A 42 12.08 10.72 -9.36
N GLN A 43 12.30 9.45 -9.07
CA GLN A 43 12.34 8.93 -7.70
C GLN A 43 13.34 7.77 -7.57
N GLU A 44 13.92 7.63 -6.39
CA GLU A 44 14.96 6.62 -6.11
C GLU A 44 14.39 5.23 -5.88
N SER A 45 13.15 5.13 -5.43
CA SER A 45 12.53 3.87 -5.01
C SER A 45 11.20 3.67 -5.72
N TRP A 46 11.06 2.53 -6.37
CA TRP A 46 9.87 2.16 -7.12
C TRP A 46 9.22 0.92 -6.52
N GLY A 47 7.94 0.99 -6.33
CA GLY A 47 7.15 -0.11 -5.84
C GLY A 47 5.66 0.15 -6.02
N GLY A 48 4.85 -0.59 -5.33
CA GLY A 48 3.41 -0.41 -5.47
C GLY A 48 2.60 -1.45 -4.72
N ARG A 49 1.46 -1.77 -5.33
CA ARG A 49 0.47 -2.63 -4.71
C ARG A 49 -0.27 -3.42 -5.77
N GLN A 50 -0.52 -4.69 -5.51
CA GLN A 50 -1.31 -5.53 -6.40
C GLN A 50 -2.79 -5.18 -6.35
N HIS A 51 -3.44 -5.19 -7.53
CA HIS A 51 -4.88 -5.00 -7.62
C HIS A 51 -5.63 -6.12 -6.91
N TYR A 52 -6.69 -5.78 -6.20
CA TYR A 52 -7.43 -6.66 -5.30
C TYR A 52 -6.56 -7.26 -4.18
N LEU A 53 -5.42 -6.62 -3.85
CA LEU A 53 -4.49 -7.07 -2.81
C LEU A 53 -4.08 -8.54 -2.98
N ARG A 54 -3.99 -9.00 -4.22
CA ARG A 54 -3.61 -10.39 -4.54
C ARG A 54 -2.15 -10.62 -4.24
N TRP A 55 -1.90 -11.52 -3.33
CA TRP A 55 -0.55 -11.77 -2.86
C TRP A 55 -0.37 -13.22 -2.42
N GLU A 56 0.81 -13.77 -2.66
CA GLU A 56 1.21 -15.11 -2.25
C GLU A 56 2.70 -15.16 -1.88
N ALA A 57 2.99 -15.69 -0.70
CA ALA A 57 4.36 -15.91 -0.25
C ALA A 57 4.99 -17.15 -0.89
N PRO A 58 6.24 -17.11 -1.31
CA PRO A 58 7.06 -15.94 -1.56
C PRO A 58 6.96 -15.45 -3.01
N ALA A 59 6.06 -16.04 -3.81
CA ALA A 59 6.00 -15.88 -5.27
C ALA A 59 5.82 -14.42 -5.70
N THR A 60 4.94 -13.67 -5.04
CA THR A 60 4.69 -12.27 -5.36
C THR A 60 5.93 -11.42 -5.09
N TRP A 61 6.56 -11.56 -3.94
CA TRP A 61 7.77 -10.83 -3.60
C TRP A 61 8.93 -11.14 -4.56
N GLN A 62 9.11 -12.43 -4.90
CA GLN A 62 10.14 -12.84 -5.85
C GLN A 62 9.90 -12.22 -7.23
N ALA A 63 8.66 -12.25 -7.73
CA ALA A 63 8.32 -11.66 -9.01
C ALA A 63 8.51 -10.14 -9.06
N TRP A 64 8.24 -9.45 -7.96
CA TRP A 64 8.47 -8.01 -7.82
C TRP A 64 9.97 -7.67 -7.84
N GLU A 65 10.79 -8.41 -7.08
CA GLU A 65 12.24 -8.22 -7.09
C GLU A 65 12.83 -8.48 -8.48
N GLU A 66 12.43 -9.57 -9.15
CA GLU A 66 12.88 -9.91 -10.50
C GLU A 66 12.49 -8.87 -11.55
N ALA A 67 11.34 -8.21 -11.35
CA ALA A 67 10.91 -7.10 -12.19
C ALA A 67 11.68 -5.78 -11.93
N GLY A 68 12.50 -5.71 -10.88
CA GLY A 68 13.31 -4.55 -10.52
C GLY A 68 12.64 -3.56 -9.56
N LEU A 69 11.53 -3.94 -8.95
CA LEU A 69 10.85 -3.13 -7.93
C LEU A 69 11.57 -3.25 -6.58
N THR A 70 11.51 -2.20 -5.77
CA THR A 70 12.23 -2.09 -4.51
C THR A 70 11.36 -2.33 -3.28
N TYR A 71 10.05 -2.13 -3.40
CA TYR A 71 9.10 -2.42 -2.32
C TYR A 71 7.75 -2.92 -2.83
N ASP A 72 7.10 -3.76 -2.03
CA ASP A 72 5.68 -4.15 -2.14
C ASP A 72 4.91 -3.52 -0.98
N SER A 73 3.67 -3.11 -1.21
CA SER A 73 2.76 -2.60 -0.20
C SER A 73 1.37 -3.24 -0.33
N THR A 74 1.36 -4.53 -0.64
CA THR A 74 0.10 -5.27 -0.87
C THR A 74 -0.48 -5.83 0.42
N LEU A 75 0.37 -6.17 1.41
CA LEU A 75 -0.07 -6.88 2.60
C LEU A 75 -0.92 -6.02 3.54
N THR A 76 -2.19 -6.37 3.60
CA THR A 76 -3.16 -5.89 4.60
C THR A 76 -4.24 -6.94 4.83
N TYR A 77 -5.14 -6.70 5.76
CA TYR A 77 -6.34 -7.49 5.92
C TYR A 77 -7.40 -7.08 4.89
N ALA A 78 -8.24 -8.03 4.48
CA ALA A 78 -9.33 -7.75 3.55
C ALA A 78 -10.58 -7.16 4.24
N ASP A 79 -10.82 -7.55 5.47
CA ASP A 79 -12.07 -7.37 6.23
C ASP A 79 -11.96 -6.38 7.40
N HIS A 80 -10.75 -5.96 7.77
CA HIS A 80 -10.52 -4.93 8.78
C HIS A 80 -9.21 -4.17 8.51
N VAL A 81 -9.02 -3.04 9.16
CA VAL A 81 -7.79 -2.25 9.07
C VAL A 81 -6.86 -2.60 10.22
N GLY A 82 -5.56 -2.32 10.06
CA GLY A 82 -4.56 -2.52 11.11
C GLY A 82 -3.26 -3.14 10.62
N PHE A 83 -2.49 -3.67 11.55
CA PHE A 83 -1.11 -4.10 11.34
C PHE A 83 -1.03 -5.61 11.05
N ARG A 84 -1.44 -6.04 9.84
CA ARG A 84 -1.37 -7.46 9.43
C ARG A 84 0.04 -8.04 9.55
N CYS A 85 1.05 -7.25 9.25
CA CYS A 85 2.45 -7.66 9.36
C CYS A 85 3.01 -7.56 10.79
N GLY A 86 2.20 -7.15 11.77
CA GLY A 86 2.61 -6.92 13.16
C GLY A 86 3.49 -5.69 13.36
N VAL A 87 3.81 -4.96 12.31
CA VAL A 87 4.67 -3.77 12.32
C VAL A 87 4.11 -2.68 11.41
N CYS A 88 4.57 -1.44 11.60
CA CYS A 88 4.24 -0.28 10.78
C CYS A 88 5.46 0.34 10.07
N PHE A 89 6.58 -0.36 9.98
CA PHE A 89 7.78 0.07 9.26
C PHE A 89 8.16 -0.92 8.16
N GLU A 90 8.93 -0.46 7.20
CA GLU A 90 9.45 -1.32 6.15
C GLU A 90 10.43 -2.36 6.70
N TYR A 91 10.31 -3.59 6.19
CA TYR A 91 11.24 -4.66 6.54
C TYR A 91 11.67 -5.47 5.29
N PRO A 92 12.88 -6.06 5.31
CA PRO A 92 13.32 -6.95 4.24
C PRO A 92 12.49 -8.24 4.26
N VAL A 93 12.05 -8.69 3.09
CA VAL A 93 11.26 -9.92 2.99
C VAL A 93 12.15 -11.14 2.79
N PHE A 94 11.67 -12.30 3.20
CA PHE A 94 12.42 -13.55 3.13
C PHE A 94 11.72 -14.57 2.22
N ASN A 95 12.45 -15.07 1.24
CA ASN A 95 11.97 -16.15 0.39
C ASN A 95 12.26 -17.50 1.07
N LEU A 96 11.21 -18.11 1.65
CA LEU A 96 11.29 -19.38 2.35
C LEU A 96 11.72 -20.55 1.46
N LEU A 97 11.31 -20.54 0.18
CA LEU A 97 11.64 -21.63 -0.75
C LEU A 97 13.11 -21.60 -1.17
N GLN A 98 13.64 -20.41 -1.38
CA GLN A 98 15.06 -20.20 -1.73
C GLN A 98 15.95 -20.01 -0.50
N ARG A 99 15.37 -19.90 0.69
CA ARG A 99 16.06 -19.70 1.98
C ARG A 99 17.00 -18.49 1.97
N LYS A 100 16.55 -17.38 1.36
CA LYS A 100 17.33 -16.14 1.26
C LYS A 100 16.48 -14.90 1.54
N THR A 101 17.12 -13.86 2.07
CA THR A 101 16.54 -12.51 2.12
C THR A 101 16.53 -11.91 0.73
N LEU A 102 15.41 -11.30 0.35
CA LEU A 102 15.30 -10.53 -0.89
C LEU A 102 15.76 -9.08 -0.65
N LYS A 103 16.12 -8.40 -1.73
CA LYS A 103 16.39 -6.96 -1.71
C LYS A 103 15.10 -6.15 -1.61
N LEU A 104 14.00 -6.74 -2.10
CA LEU A 104 12.66 -6.18 -1.98
C LEU A 104 12.30 -5.97 -0.49
N ARG A 105 11.60 -4.91 -0.20
CA ARG A 105 11.08 -4.60 1.13
C ARG A 105 9.55 -4.68 1.13
N GLU A 106 8.96 -5.14 2.21
CA GLU A 106 7.54 -4.98 2.46
C GLU A 106 7.30 -3.65 3.18
N ARG A 107 6.39 -2.85 2.63
CA ARG A 107 5.85 -1.62 3.24
C ARG A 107 4.40 -1.88 3.61
N PRO A 108 4.10 -2.32 4.84
CA PRO A 108 2.78 -2.78 5.23
C PRO A 108 1.68 -1.77 4.93
N LEU A 109 0.60 -2.22 4.28
CA LEU A 109 -0.60 -1.43 4.13
C LEU A 109 -1.45 -1.54 5.41
N ILE A 110 -1.76 -0.40 6.01
CA ILE A 110 -2.47 -0.35 7.30
C ILE A 110 -3.96 -0.16 7.08
N ILE A 111 -4.35 0.68 6.11
CA ILE A 111 -5.74 1.08 5.88
C ILE A 111 -6.09 1.01 4.40
N MET A 112 -7.28 0.48 4.12
CA MET A 112 -7.98 0.64 2.86
C MET A 112 -9.38 1.21 3.17
N GLU A 113 -9.75 2.31 2.52
CA GLU A 113 -11.03 2.99 2.78
C GLU A 113 -12.23 2.10 2.48
N GLY A 114 -12.12 1.26 1.42
CA GLY A 114 -13.18 0.31 1.08
C GLY A 114 -13.47 -0.69 2.20
N THR A 115 -12.45 -1.08 2.96
CA THR A 115 -12.62 -1.94 4.15
C THR A 115 -13.31 -1.19 5.30
N MET A 116 -12.95 0.08 5.53
CA MET A 116 -13.59 0.86 6.61
C MET A 116 -15.07 1.13 6.34
N PHE A 117 -15.42 1.48 5.10
CA PHE A 117 -16.76 1.96 4.75
C PHE A 117 -17.67 0.86 4.21
N GLY A 118 -17.12 -0.23 3.69
CA GLY A 118 -17.89 -1.35 3.14
C GLY A 118 -18.80 -1.98 4.21
N LYS A 119 -20.10 -2.05 3.93
CA LYS A 119 -21.08 -2.63 4.85
C LYS A 119 -20.87 -4.13 5.10
N GLU A 120 -20.28 -4.79 4.12
CA GLU A 120 -19.85 -6.20 4.19
C GLU A 120 -18.57 -6.42 4.99
N TYR A 121 -17.89 -5.33 5.36
CA TYR A 121 -16.67 -5.31 6.17
C TYR A 121 -16.92 -4.57 7.49
N MET A 122 -16.22 -3.45 7.73
CA MET A 122 -16.34 -2.73 9.00
C MET A 122 -17.58 -1.82 9.08
N GLY A 123 -18.04 -1.24 7.96
CA GLY A 123 -19.23 -0.38 7.89
C GLY A 123 -19.22 0.81 8.84
N LEU A 124 -18.04 1.39 9.11
CA LEU A 124 -17.86 2.41 10.15
C LEU A 124 -18.60 3.71 9.83
N SER A 125 -19.10 4.38 10.87
CA SER A 125 -19.58 5.76 10.81
C SER A 125 -18.42 6.75 10.57
N TYR A 126 -18.76 8.03 10.38
CA TYR A 126 -17.76 9.10 10.24
C TYR A 126 -16.87 9.20 11.48
N GLU A 127 -17.50 9.27 12.65
CA GLU A 127 -16.85 9.45 13.94
C GLU A 127 -15.95 8.27 14.30
N GLU A 128 -16.44 7.05 14.07
CA GLU A 128 -15.67 5.82 14.27
C GLU A 128 -14.45 5.77 13.34
N SER A 129 -14.63 6.17 12.07
CA SER A 129 -13.54 6.20 11.08
C SER A 129 -12.44 7.18 11.51
N ILE A 130 -12.79 8.41 11.87
CA ILE A 130 -11.83 9.42 12.32
C ILE A 130 -11.11 8.97 13.61
N SER A 131 -11.85 8.43 14.57
CA SER A 131 -11.27 7.93 15.81
C SER A 131 -10.27 6.81 15.57
N LEU A 132 -10.62 5.84 14.72
CA LEU A 132 -9.76 4.72 14.36
C LEU A 132 -8.51 5.19 13.60
N LEU A 133 -8.68 6.07 12.61
CA LEU A 133 -7.58 6.62 11.82
C LEU A 133 -6.57 7.34 12.71
N ARG A 134 -7.03 8.24 13.58
CA ARG A 134 -6.16 8.95 14.53
C ARG A 134 -5.39 7.99 15.44
N ARG A 135 -6.08 6.96 15.97
CA ARG A 135 -5.43 5.95 16.81
C ARG A 135 -4.33 5.20 16.07
N LEU A 136 -4.56 4.79 14.81
CA LEU A 136 -3.55 4.07 14.02
C LEU A 136 -2.37 4.97 13.67
N VAL A 137 -2.61 6.25 13.37
CA VAL A 137 -1.55 7.24 13.17
C VAL A 137 -0.69 7.41 14.43
N GLU A 138 -1.31 7.56 15.60
CA GLU A 138 -0.58 7.71 16.87
C GLU A 138 0.26 6.46 17.20
N ILE A 139 -0.24 5.26 16.87
CA ILE A 139 0.56 4.02 17.00
C ILE A 139 1.77 4.08 16.06
N CYS A 140 1.60 4.47 14.80
CA CYS A 140 2.72 4.61 13.86
C CYS A 140 3.75 5.64 14.36
N LYS A 141 3.30 6.78 14.89
CA LYS A 141 4.20 7.79 15.49
C LYS A 141 4.95 7.24 16.70
N LEU A 142 4.27 6.51 17.59
CA LEU A 142 4.86 5.93 18.81
C LEU A 142 6.02 4.98 18.48
N PHE A 143 5.93 4.24 17.38
CA PHE A 143 6.95 3.28 16.95
C PHE A 143 7.87 3.82 15.84
N ASP A 144 7.86 5.13 15.56
CA ASP A 144 8.60 5.76 14.47
C ASP A 144 8.39 5.06 13.12
N GLY A 145 7.16 4.62 12.90
CA GLY A 145 6.74 3.83 11.74
C GLY A 145 6.18 4.68 10.60
N HIS A 146 5.68 3.99 9.58
CA HIS A 146 5.02 4.60 8.44
C HIS A 146 3.52 4.34 8.49
N PHE A 147 2.72 5.38 8.27
CA PHE A 147 1.28 5.24 8.09
C PHE A 147 0.97 5.08 6.61
N SER A 148 0.55 3.88 6.21
CA SER A 148 0.27 3.53 4.81
C SER A 148 -1.24 3.42 4.58
N LEU A 149 -1.72 4.21 3.61
CA LEU A 149 -3.14 4.37 3.27
C LEU A 149 -3.38 4.03 1.80
N LEU A 150 -4.39 3.22 1.52
CA LEU A 150 -4.99 3.04 0.20
C LEU A 150 -6.33 3.76 0.17
N TRP A 151 -6.49 4.65 -0.82
CA TRP A 151 -7.75 5.36 -1.06
C TRP A 151 -8.05 5.39 -2.55
N HIS A 152 -9.22 4.91 -2.93
CA HIS A 152 -9.61 4.92 -4.33
C HIS A 152 -10.08 6.33 -4.74
N ASN A 153 -9.70 6.77 -5.93
CA ASN A 153 -10.10 8.07 -6.46
C ASN A 153 -11.62 8.21 -6.58
N SER A 154 -12.34 7.11 -6.85
CA SER A 154 -13.80 7.09 -6.88
C SER A 154 -14.43 7.42 -5.52
N SER A 155 -13.79 7.06 -4.43
CA SER A 155 -14.26 7.38 -3.08
C SER A 155 -14.14 8.87 -2.74
N LEU A 156 -13.28 9.62 -3.44
CA LEU A 156 -13.18 11.08 -3.29
C LEU A 156 -14.36 11.85 -3.89
N LEU A 157 -15.23 11.17 -4.66
CA LEU A 157 -16.46 11.77 -5.19
C LEU A 157 -17.57 11.85 -4.15
N ALA A 158 -17.50 11.05 -3.10
CA ALA A 158 -18.46 11.09 -2.00
C ALA A 158 -17.96 12.10 -0.95
N LYS A 159 -18.85 13.06 -0.59
CA LYS A 159 -18.50 14.17 0.32
C LYS A 159 -17.94 13.69 1.65
N ARG A 160 -18.54 12.67 2.23
CA ARG A 160 -18.14 12.09 3.51
C ARG A 160 -16.70 11.52 3.46
N GLU A 161 -16.42 10.70 2.45
CA GLU A 161 -15.12 10.07 2.28
C GLU A 161 -14.03 11.10 1.97
N LEU A 162 -14.37 12.15 1.21
CA LEU A 162 -13.47 13.27 0.95
C LEU A 162 -13.16 14.05 2.24
N GLU A 163 -14.16 14.31 3.09
CA GLU A 163 -13.96 14.99 4.37
C GLU A 163 -13.05 14.18 5.30
N ILE A 164 -13.26 12.85 5.41
CA ILE A 164 -12.40 11.96 6.20
C ILE A 164 -10.97 11.96 5.64
N TYR A 165 -10.83 11.81 4.31
CA TYR A 165 -9.52 11.84 3.67
C TYR A 165 -8.77 13.15 3.96
N SER A 166 -9.48 14.28 3.82
CA SER A 166 -8.89 15.60 4.06
C SER A 166 -8.50 15.79 5.53
N ASP A 167 -9.34 15.36 6.49
CA ASP A 167 -9.01 15.42 7.91
C ASP A 167 -7.73 14.62 8.24
N VAL A 168 -7.61 13.41 7.67
CA VAL A 168 -6.43 12.57 7.85
C VAL A 168 -5.18 13.24 7.30
N ILE A 169 -5.21 13.74 6.05
CA ILE A 169 -4.03 14.32 5.40
C ILE A 169 -3.59 15.64 6.06
N MET A 170 -4.53 16.45 6.52
CA MET A 170 -4.24 17.76 7.10
C MET A 170 -3.85 17.72 8.58
N ASN A 171 -4.23 16.65 9.30
CA ASN A 171 -4.05 16.55 10.75
C ASN A 171 -3.08 15.43 11.19
N ILE A 172 -2.38 14.81 10.23
CA ILE A 172 -1.24 13.92 10.46
C ILE A 172 0.05 14.76 10.45
#